data_0de2e9739c5ee4a9b69959cb8fd8e9c2
#
_entry.id   0de2e9739c5ee4a9b69959cb8fd8e9c2
#
_cell.length_a   1.000
_cell.length_b   1.000
_cell.length_c   1.000
_cell.angle_alpha   90.00
_cell.angle_beta   90.00
_cell.angle_gamma   90.00
#
_symmetry.space_group_name_H-M   'P 1'
#
loop_
_entity.id
_entity.type
_entity.pdbx_description
1 polymer ?
#
loop_
_entity_poly.entity_id
_entity_poly.type
_entity_poly.pdbx_seq_one_letter_code
_entity_poly.pdbx_strand_id
1 'polypeptide(L)'
;TYMRTHPAIDDRIAYLDTQISTMPKPAETNSRESSEDFLRVHTYLITRYGDENLVLKHLQSEVTKNPQDPMAHYRYGLILARVGRKGEAIEQLRTAMEKRAFDPYIIRDVGRVYYLDGQYQQSLKLLKTAHNIIPDDAECGLYLGQTYMEMGLFDEASPVLREVVEKHPGYTEAYYILGQSLGKQGNLGDAYYYLGVYHTRKGDYKTAAVQYRRALKYINDHDRRNKIEERLKKLEKALAKKR
;
A
#
# COMPACT_ATOMS: atom_id res chain seq x y z
N THR A 1 -4.81 -31.15 -10.18
CA THR A 1 -6.19 -31.48 -9.72
C THR A 1 -6.81 -30.29 -8.96
N TYR A 2 -6.02 -29.44 -8.35
CA TYR A 2 -6.50 -28.25 -7.60
C TYR A 2 -7.16 -27.19 -8.52
N MET A 3 -6.65 -27.04 -9.74
CA MET A 3 -7.23 -26.09 -10.72
C MET A 3 -8.58 -26.50 -11.32
N ARG A 4 -9.04 -27.76 -11.12
CA ARG A 4 -10.33 -28.23 -11.63
C ARG A 4 -11.52 -27.98 -10.71
N THR A 5 -11.29 -27.59 -9.47
CA THR A 5 -12.34 -27.43 -8.45
C THR A 5 -12.63 -25.97 -8.05
N HIS A 6 -11.84 -25.03 -8.57
CA HIS A 6 -12.05 -23.61 -8.31
C HIS A 6 -12.31 -22.92 -9.65
N PRO A 7 -13.46 -22.26 -9.82
CA PRO A 7 -13.72 -21.44 -11.01
C PRO A 7 -12.61 -20.41 -11.19
N ALA A 8 -12.24 -20.13 -12.45
CA ALA A 8 -11.30 -19.07 -12.77
C ALA A 8 -11.76 -17.75 -12.10
N ILE A 9 -10.83 -16.87 -11.79
CA ILE A 9 -11.15 -15.57 -11.16
C ILE A 9 -12.19 -14.82 -11.99
N ASP A 10 -12.10 -14.92 -13.32
CA ASP A 10 -13.03 -14.31 -14.27
C ASP A 10 -14.46 -14.87 -14.14
N ASP A 11 -14.61 -16.17 -13.93
CA ASP A 11 -15.92 -16.80 -13.68
C ASP A 11 -16.52 -16.31 -12.35
N ARG A 12 -15.68 -16.05 -11.34
CA ARG A 12 -16.12 -15.52 -10.05
C ARG A 12 -16.51 -14.06 -10.15
N ILE A 13 -15.79 -13.27 -10.93
CA ILE A 13 -16.13 -11.87 -11.21
C ILE A 13 -17.46 -11.82 -11.98
N ALA A 14 -17.62 -12.61 -13.05
CA ALA A 14 -18.86 -12.68 -13.83
C ALA A 14 -20.04 -13.16 -12.97
N TYR A 15 -19.81 -14.11 -12.06
CA TYR A 15 -20.83 -14.54 -11.09
C TYR A 15 -21.23 -13.42 -10.13
N LEU A 16 -20.25 -12.69 -9.58
CA LEU A 16 -20.51 -11.55 -8.69
C LEU A 16 -21.21 -10.41 -9.41
N ASP A 17 -20.82 -10.09 -10.63
CA ASP A 17 -21.47 -9.07 -11.46
C ASP A 17 -22.94 -9.47 -11.75
N THR A 18 -23.20 -10.75 -12.03
CA THR A 18 -24.55 -11.27 -12.20
C THR A 18 -25.36 -11.17 -10.90
N GLN A 19 -24.78 -11.55 -9.76
CA GLN A 19 -25.43 -11.43 -8.46
C GLN A 19 -25.75 -9.98 -8.11
N ILE A 20 -24.80 -9.06 -8.29
CA ILE A 20 -24.97 -7.63 -8.03
C ILE A 20 -26.08 -7.04 -8.92
N SER A 21 -26.12 -7.43 -10.20
CA SER A 21 -27.15 -6.95 -11.14
C SER A 21 -28.57 -7.45 -10.82
N THR A 22 -28.68 -8.58 -10.14
CA THR A 22 -29.95 -9.19 -9.72
C THR A 22 -30.39 -8.80 -8.31
N MET A 23 -29.54 -8.15 -7.52
CA MET A 23 -29.90 -7.67 -6.18
C MET A 23 -30.96 -6.56 -6.27
N PRO A 24 -31.99 -6.58 -5.40
CA PRO A 24 -32.92 -5.47 -5.30
C PRO A 24 -32.15 -4.19 -4.97
N LYS A 25 -32.38 -3.12 -5.74
CA LYS A 25 -31.76 -1.82 -5.45
C LYS A 25 -32.15 -1.41 -4.04
N PRO A 26 -31.20 -1.06 -3.14
CA PRO A 26 -31.56 -0.54 -1.83
C PRO A 26 -32.42 0.70 -1.97
N ALA A 27 -33.39 0.86 -1.05
CA ALA A 27 -34.18 2.08 -0.98
C ALA A 27 -33.25 3.32 -0.85
N GLU A 28 -33.60 4.42 -1.50
CA GLU A 28 -32.79 5.65 -1.68
C GLU A 28 -32.44 6.40 -0.37
N THR A 29 -31.78 5.74 0.56
CA THR A 29 -31.23 6.39 1.75
C THR A 29 -29.72 6.23 1.75
N ASN A 30 -28.99 7.31 1.46
CA ASN A 30 -27.52 7.45 1.44
C ASN A 30 -26.79 6.76 0.25
N SER A 31 -27.36 6.72 -0.93
CA SER A 31 -26.86 5.97 -2.07
C SER A 31 -25.60 6.52 -2.73
N ARG A 32 -25.24 7.80 -2.53
CA ARG A 32 -24.05 8.39 -3.17
C ARG A 32 -22.74 7.97 -2.50
N GLU A 33 -22.63 8.05 -1.17
CA GLU A 33 -21.41 7.65 -0.45
C GLU A 33 -21.14 6.15 -0.59
N SER A 34 -22.17 5.32 -0.42
CA SER A 34 -22.02 3.87 -0.57
C SER A 34 -21.66 3.44 -2.01
N SER A 35 -22.11 4.18 -3.02
CA SER A 35 -21.76 3.89 -4.41
C SER A 35 -20.33 4.34 -4.76
N GLU A 36 -19.85 5.44 -4.20
CA GLU A 36 -18.46 5.89 -4.40
C GLU A 36 -17.45 4.96 -3.71
N ASP A 37 -17.73 4.51 -2.49
CA ASP A 37 -16.90 3.55 -1.78
C ASP A 37 -16.85 2.20 -2.50
N PHE A 38 -17.99 1.73 -2.99
CA PHE A 38 -18.05 0.52 -3.83
C PHE A 38 -17.20 0.68 -5.09
N LEU A 39 -17.34 1.80 -5.80
CA LEU A 39 -16.56 2.08 -7.01
C LEU A 39 -15.05 2.15 -6.71
N ARG A 40 -14.64 2.68 -5.56
CA ARG A 40 -13.24 2.69 -5.12
C ARG A 40 -12.71 1.30 -4.86
N VAL A 41 -13.45 0.47 -4.11
CA VAL A 41 -13.07 -0.92 -3.84
C VAL A 41 -13.02 -1.73 -5.12
N HIS A 42 -14.02 -1.60 -5.98
CA HIS A 42 -14.04 -2.25 -7.29
C HIS A 42 -12.85 -1.84 -8.16
N THR A 43 -12.58 -0.54 -8.26
CA THR A 43 -11.41 0.00 -8.96
C THR A 43 -10.10 -0.57 -8.43
N TYR A 44 -9.95 -0.60 -7.10
CA TYR A 44 -8.78 -1.18 -6.44
C TYR A 44 -8.59 -2.66 -6.82
N LEU A 45 -9.67 -3.45 -6.77
CA LEU A 45 -9.61 -4.87 -7.06
C LEU A 45 -9.26 -5.14 -8.54
N ILE A 46 -9.96 -4.52 -9.48
CA ILE A 46 -9.73 -4.78 -10.91
C ILE A 46 -8.36 -4.27 -11.37
N THR A 47 -7.92 -3.11 -10.89
CA THR A 47 -6.63 -2.54 -11.29
C THR A 47 -5.44 -3.24 -10.63
N ARG A 48 -5.63 -3.93 -9.49
CA ARG A 48 -4.54 -4.67 -8.81
C ARG A 48 -4.51 -6.16 -9.13
N TYR A 49 -5.65 -6.80 -9.32
CA TYR A 49 -5.76 -8.26 -9.38
C TYR A 49 -6.37 -8.78 -10.68
N GLY A 50 -7.02 -7.93 -11.48
CA GLY A 50 -7.54 -8.32 -12.78
C GLY A 50 -6.45 -8.68 -13.80
N ASP A 51 -6.83 -9.40 -14.87
CA ASP A 51 -5.93 -9.64 -15.99
C ASP A 51 -5.50 -8.33 -16.65
N GLU A 52 -4.20 -8.11 -16.74
CA GLU A 52 -3.63 -6.83 -17.18
C GLU A 52 -4.09 -6.41 -18.57
N ASN A 53 -4.12 -7.36 -19.51
CA ASN A 53 -4.47 -7.07 -20.90
C ASN A 53 -5.96 -6.79 -21.07
N LEU A 54 -6.81 -7.58 -20.40
CA LEU A 54 -8.26 -7.42 -20.45
C LEU A 54 -8.67 -6.10 -19.77
N VAL A 55 -8.15 -5.84 -18.58
CA VAL A 55 -8.43 -4.59 -17.83
C VAL A 55 -7.93 -3.37 -18.60
N LEU A 56 -6.72 -3.43 -19.16
CA LEU A 56 -6.16 -2.34 -19.94
C LEU A 56 -7.05 -1.98 -21.14
N LYS A 57 -7.46 -2.98 -21.94
CA LYS A 57 -8.36 -2.77 -23.10
C LYS A 57 -9.73 -2.25 -22.68
N HIS A 58 -10.29 -2.81 -21.61
CA HIS A 58 -11.59 -2.38 -21.09
C HIS A 58 -11.57 -0.92 -20.66
N LEU A 59 -10.61 -0.53 -19.80
CA LEU A 59 -10.50 0.82 -19.27
C LEU A 59 -10.10 1.84 -20.35
N GLN A 60 -9.29 1.45 -21.34
CA GLN A 60 -9.02 2.28 -22.52
C GLN A 60 -10.31 2.56 -23.31
N SER A 61 -11.16 1.53 -23.51
CA SER A 61 -12.45 1.72 -24.16
C SER A 61 -13.39 2.63 -23.37
N GLU A 62 -13.38 2.55 -22.02
CA GLU A 62 -14.17 3.45 -21.16
C GLU A 62 -13.75 4.93 -21.36
N VAL A 63 -12.45 5.23 -21.35
CA VAL A 63 -11.94 6.59 -21.61
C VAL A 63 -12.34 7.07 -23.00
N THR A 64 -12.26 6.19 -24.02
CA THR A 64 -12.65 6.54 -25.39
C THR A 64 -14.14 6.87 -25.51
N LYS A 65 -14.99 6.12 -24.81
CA LYS A 65 -16.45 6.33 -24.81
C LYS A 65 -16.86 7.56 -23.97
N ASN A 66 -16.17 7.79 -22.88
CA ASN A 66 -16.48 8.83 -21.91
C ASN A 66 -15.23 9.70 -21.60
N PRO A 67 -14.73 10.51 -22.57
CA PRO A 67 -13.49 11.26 -22.42
C PRO A 67 -13.60 12.41 -21.38
N GLN A 68 -14.78 12.66 -20.87
CA GLN A 68 -15.01 13.67 -19.83
C GLN A 68 -15.16 13.07 -18.42
N ASP A 69 -15.24 11.73 -18.30
CA ASP A 69 -15.38 11.07 -17.00
C ASP A 69 -14.03 10.99 -16.26
N PRO A 70 -13.85 11.71 -15.13
CA PRO A 70 -12.62 11.66 -14.35
C PRO A 70 -12.33 10.27 -13.80
N MET A 71 -13.35 9.48 -13.51
CA MET A 71 -13.15 8.14 -12.96
C MET A 71 -12.69 7.13 -14.02
N ALA A 72 -13.09 7.30 -15.28
CA ALA A 72 -12.54 6.52 -16.38
C ALA A 72 -11.03 6.79 -16.54
N HIS A 73 -10.62 8.06 -16.55
CA HIS A 73 -9.20 8.44 -16.58
C HIS A 73 -8.42 7.92 -15.35
N TYR A 74 -8.99 8.03 -14.16
CA TYR A 74 -8.38 7.52 -12.93
C TYR A 74 -8.11 6.01 -13.02
N ARG A 75 -9.14 5.22 -13.35
CA ARG A 75 -9.01 3.76 -13.48
C ARG A 75 -8.00 3.36 -14.55
N TYR A 76 -8.04 4.02 -15.70
CA TYR A 76 -7.10 3.76 -16.79
C TYR A 76 -5.68 4.13 -16.40
N GLY A 77 -5.47 5.25 -15.71
CA GLY A 77 -4.17 5.65 -15.17
C GLY A 77 -3.60 4.63 -14.18
N LEU A 78 -4.43 4.03 -13.31
CA LEU A 78 -3.98 3.02 -12.36
C LEU A 78 -3.49 1.74 -13.04
N ILE A 79 -4.19 1.25 -14.06
CA ILE A 79 -3.74 0.05 -14.80
C ILE A 79 -2.51 0.34 -15.64
N LEU A 80 -2.40 1.52 -16.25
CA LEU A 80 -1.19 1.96 -16.96
C LEU A 80 0.03 1.97 -16.03
N ALA A 81 -0.12 2.46 -14.80
CA ALA A 81 0.94 2.44 -13.80
C ALA A 81 1.36 1.00 -13.44
N ARG A 82 0.40 0.09 -13.31
CA ARG A 82 0.66 -1.32 -13.02
C ARG A 82 1.44 -2.02 -14.13
N VAL A 83 1.10 -1.77 -15.38
CA VAL A 83 1.82 -2.35 -16.55
C VAL A 83 3.10 -1.60 -16.90
N GLY A 84 3.55 -0.66 -16.07
CA GLY A 84 4.82 0.05 -16.23
C GLY A 84 4.80 1.24 -17.20
N ARG A 85 3.63 1.60 -17.78
CA ARG A 85 3.46 2.74 -18.68
C ARG A 85 3.28 4.05 -17.89
N LYS A 86 4.29 4.39 -17.08
CA LYS A 86 4.20 5.42 -16.02
C LYS A 86 3.92 6.83 -16.57
N GLY A 87 4.54 7.23 -17.67
CA GLY A 87 4.29 8.53 -18.30
C GLY A 87 2.82 8.71 -18.69
N GLU A 88 2.25 7.73 -19.39
CA GLU A 88 0.83 7.73 -19.77
C GLU A 88 -0.09 7.65 -18.55
N ALA A 89 0.31 6.87 -17.51
CA ALA A 89 -0.42 6.83 -16.26
C ALA A 89 -0.52 8.22 -15.60
N ILE A 90 0.58 8.96 -15.56
CA ILE A 90 0.62 10.32 -15.00
C ILE A 90 -0.31 11.25 -15.78
N GLU A 91 -0.33 11.19 -17.11
CA GLU A 91 -1.22 12.01 -17.94
C GLU A 91 -2.70 11.73 -17.62
N GLN A 92 -3.08 10.46 -17.59
CA GLN A 92 -4.46 10.07 -17.29
C GLN A 92 -4.87 10.46 -15.87
N LEU A 93 -4.00 10.20 -14.90
CA LEU A 93 -4.27 10.53 -13.50
C LEU A 93 -4.33 12.04 -13.27
N ARG A 94 -3.52 12.84 -13.96
CA ARG A 94 -3.61 14.30 -13.90
C ARG A 94 -4.93 14.80 -14.46
N THR A 95 -5.40 14.26 -15.60
CA THR A 95 -6.73 14.59 -16.14
C THR A 95 -7.84 14.31 -15.13
N ALA A 96 -7.77 13.19 -14.43
CA ALA A 96 -8.71 12.87 -13.36
C ALA A 96 -8.62 13.87 -12.19
N MET A 97 -7.40 14.20 -11.75
CA MET A 97 -7.13 15.13 -10.65
C MET A 97 -7.59 16.56 -10.97
N GLU A 98 -7.44 17.04 -12.20
CA GLU A 98 -7.91 18.38 -12.62
C GLU A 98 -9.42 18.53 -12.44
N LYS A 99 -10.18 17.48 -12.69
CA LYS A 99 -11.64 17.46 -12.54
C LYS A 99 -12.12 17.12 -11.12
N ARG A 100 -11.30 16.46 -10.33
CA ARG A 100 -11.54 16.06 -8.94
C ARG A 100 -10.39 16.51 -8.03
N ALA A 101 -10.09 17.79 -8.06
CA ALA A 101 -8.91 18.40 -7.42
C ALA A 101 -8.78 18.18 -5.91
N PHE A 102 -9.89 17.89 -5.22
CA PHE A 102 -9.93 17.65 -3.78
C PHE A 102 -10.14 16.19 -3.38
N ASP A 103 -10.11 15.26 -4.33
CA ASP A 103 -10.18 13.82 -4.02
C ASP A 103 -8.81 13.32 -3.50
N PRO A 104 -8.68 13.06 -2.18
CA PRO A 104 -7.39 12.72 -1.59
C PRO A 104 -6.84 11.39 -2.09
N TYR A 105 -7.69 10.47 -2.50
CA TYR A 105 -7.26 9.17 -3.03
C TYR A 105 -6.67 9.31 -4.44
N ILE A 106 -7.25 10.18 -5.27
CA ILE A 106 -6.66 10.50 -6.58
C ILE A 106 -5.31 11.20 -6.37
N ILE A 107 -5.24 12.20 -5.49
CA ILE A 107 -3.99 12.92 -5.17
C ILE A 107 -2.92 11.94 -4.68
N ARG A 108 -3.27 11.03 -3.77
CA ARG A 108 -2.38 9.99 -3.26
C ARG A 108 -1.84 9.13 -4.40
N ASP A 109 -2.71 8.65 -5.28
CA ASP A 109 -2.31 7.73 -6.35
C ASP A 109 -1.48 8.41 -7.44
N VAL A 110 -1.76 9.67 -7.76
CA VAL A 110 -0.86 10.48 -8.60
C VAL A 110 0.51 10.61 -7.95
N GLY A 111 0.56 10.94 -6.65
CA GLY A 111 1.80 11.01 -5.88
C GLY A 111 2.57 9.69 -5.86
N ARG A 112 1.86 8.57 -5.69
CA ARG A 112 2.43 7.23 -5.77
C ARG A 112 3.05 6.93 -7.15
N VAL A 113 2.38 7.29 -8.23
CA VAL A 113 2.91 7.05 -9.58
C VAL A 113 4.13 7.93 -9.86
N TYR A 114 4.15 9.17 -9.39
CA TYR A 114 5.36 10.00 -9.43
C TYR A 114 6.52 9.37 -8.65
N TYR A 115 6.27 8.78 -7.47
CA TYR A 115 7.28 8.03 -6.73
C TYR A 115 7.83 6.87 -7.57
N LEU A 116 6.96 6.04 -8.15
CA LEU A 116 7.35 4.91 -8.99
C LEU A 116 8.12 5.32 -10.25
N ASP A 117 7.92 6.54 -10.71
CA ASP A 117 8.63 7.13 -11.85
C ASP A 117 9.93 7.85 -11.46
N GLY A 118 10.28 7.89 -10.17
CA GLY A 118 11.47 8.56 -9.67
C GLY A 118 11.36 10.09 -9.55
N GLN A 119 10.16 10.63 -9.76
CA GLN A 119 9.89 12.07 -9.65
C GLN A 119 9.55 12.45 -8.20
N TYR A 120 10.52 12.32 -7.31
CA TYR A 120 10.32 12.39 -5.85
C TYR A 120 9.81 13.75 -5.35
N GLN A 121 10.19 14.86 -5.99
CA GLN A 121 9.71 16.19 -5.59
C GLN A 121 8.19 16.36 -5.83
N GLN A 122 7.71 15.92 -7.00
CA GLN A 122 6.29 15.93 -7.35
C GLN A 122 5.51 14.96 -6.45
N SER A 123 6.07 13.78 -6.23
CA SER A 123 5.53 12.78 -5.31
C SER A 123 5.36 13.37 -3.90
N LEU A 124 6.40 13.96 -3.34
CA LEU A 124 6.40 14.54 -2.00
C LEU A 124 5.27 15.58 -1.85
N LYS A 125 5.16 16.49 -2.81
CA LYS A 125 4.13 17.55 -2.77
C LYS A 125 2.72 16.95 -2.68
N LEU A 126 2.43 15.96 -3.52
CA LEU A 126 1.10 15.36 -3.61
C LEU A 126 0.81 14.45 -2.42
N LEU A 127 1.77 13.61 -2.03
CA LEU A 127 1.60 12.70 -0.89
C LEU A 127 1.45 13.46 0.43
N LYS A 128 2.17 14.57 0.64
CA LYS A 128 1.95 15.44 1.79
C LYS A 128 0.54 16.04 1.78
N THR A 129 0.08 16.50 0.62
CA THR A 129 -1.29 17.03 0.50
C THR A 129 -2.33 15.97 0.82
N ALA A 130 -2.21 14.77 0.26
CA ALA A 130 -3.11 13.66 0.55
C ALA A 130 -3.07 13.27 2.03
N HIS A 131 -1.87 13.12 2.60
CA HIS A 131 -1.69 12.73 4.00
C HIS A 131 -2.31 13.74 4.99
N ASN A 132 -2.28 15.02 4.67
CA ASN A 132 -2.94 16.04 5.50
C ASN A 132 -4.48 15.91 5.48
N ILE A 133 -5.07 15.36 4.42
CA ILE A 133 -6.52 15.19 4.29
C ILE A 133 -6.94 13.81 4.84
N ILE A 134 -6.16 12.77 4.57
CA ILE A 134 -6.42 11.39 4.99
C ILE A 134 -5.21 10.84 5.78
N PRO A 135 -4.95 11.34 6.99
CA PRO A 135 -3.76 10.95 7.76
C PRO A 135 -3.72 9.46 8.12
N ASP A 136 -4.90 8.84 8.20
CA ASP A 136 -5.02 7.41 8.55
C ASP A 136 -4.93 6.47 7.35
N ASP A 137 -4.65 6.98 6.13
CA ASP A 137 -4.43 6.12 4.96
C ASP A 137 -3.01 5.53 4.98
N ALA A 138 -2.93 4.23 5.25
CA ALA A 138 -1.66 3.52 5.38
C ALA A 138 -0.84 3.51 4.09
N GLU A 139 -1.48 3.46 2.92
CA GLU A 139 -0.78 3.50 1.62
C GLU A 139 -0.17 4.88 1.38
N CYS A 140 -0.91 5.94 1.72
CA CYS A 140 -0.40 7.31 1.66
C CYS A 140 0.82 7.49 2.56
N GLY A 141 0.73 7.10 3.83
CA GLY A 141 1.84 7.18 4.79
C GLY A 141 3.05 6.35 4.36
N LEU A 142 2.82 5.16 3.81
CA LEU A 142 3.90 4.31 3.31
C LEU A 142 4.67 4.99 2.16
N TYR A 143 3.98 5.45 1.11
CA TYR A 143 4.63 6.09 -0.03
C TYR A 143 5.23 7.45 0.32
N LEU A 144 4.64 8.19 1.26
CA LEU A 144 5.23 9.42 1.79
C LEU A 144 6.55 9.12 2.50
N GLY A 145 6.57 8.12 3.38
CA GLY A 145 7.79 7.68 4.05
C GLY A 145 8.86 7.19 3.07
N GLN A 146 8.48 6.42 2.05
CA GLN A 146 9.39 5.98 0.99
C GLN A 146 9.94 7.18 0.19
N THR A 147 9.09 8.15 -0.14
CA THR A 147 9.53 9.35 -0.85
C THR A 147 10.56 10.14 -0.03
N TYR A 148 10.32 10.30 1.27
CA TYR A 148 11.30 10.92 2.16
C TYR A 148 12.62 10.14 2.20
N MET A 149 12.57 8.80 2.23
CA MET A 149 13.76 7.95 2.21
C MET A 149 14.61 8.16 0.94
N GLU A 150 13.96 8.17 -0.25
CA GLU A 150 14.66 8.40 -1.52
C GLU A 150 15.28 9.79 -1.63
N MET A 151 14.72 10.78 -0.92
CA MET A 151 15.25 12.13 -0.84
C MET A 151 16.29 12.32 0.27
N GLY A 152 16.60 11.28 1.06
CA GLY A 152 17.53 11.36 2.18
C GLY A 152 16.99 12.09 3.42
N LEU A 153 15.67 12.34 3.45
CA LEU A 153 14.96 13.03 4.54
C LEU A 153 14.53 12.01 5.61
N PHE A 154 15.52 11.41 6.28
CA PHE A 154 15.26 10.29 7.19
C PHE A 154 14.52 10.71 8.47
N ASP A 155 14.74 11.95 8.92
CA ASP A 155 14.10 12.51 10.12
C ASP A 155 12.60 12.73 9.90
N GLU A 156 12.19 13.02 8.67
CA GLU A 156 10.79 13.15 8.26
C GLU A 156 10.15 11.79 7.96
N ALA A 157 10.94 10.83 7.44
CA ALA A 157 10.43 9.51 7.09
C ALA A 157 10.02 8.70 8.34
N SER A 158 10.84 8.71 9.39
CA SER A 158 10.62 7.85 10.56
C SER A 158 9.31 8.11 11.30
N PRO A 159 8.88 9.37 11.59
CA PRO A 159 7.61 9.62 12.27
C PRO A 159 6.42 9.10 11.47
N VAL A 160 6.38 9.38 10.16
CA VAL A 160 5.29 8.94 9.28
C VAL A 160 5.21 7.41 9.22
N LEU A 161 6.35 6.74 9.04
CA LEU A 161 6.40 5.28 8.98
C LEU A 161 6.07 4.63 10.33
N ARG A 162 6.43 5.27 11.44
CA ARG A 162 6.06 4.83 12.80
C ARG A 162 4.55 4.86 12.97
N GLU A 163 3.89 5.93 12.56
CA GLU A 163 2.44 6.04 12.59
C GLU A 163 1.78 4.92 11.76
N VAL A 164 2.30 4.63 10.56
CA VAL A 164 1.80 3.53 9.72
C VAL A 164 1.91 2.18 10.44
N VAL A 165 3.04 1.85 11.07
CA VAL A 165 3.19 0.54 11.74
C VAL A 165 2.39 0.43 13.04
N GLU A 166 2.09 1.54 13.70
CA GLU A 166 1.29 1.60 14.92
C GLU A 166 -0.21 1.44 14.62
N LYS A 167 -0.73 2.22 13.67
CA LYS A 167 -2.15 2.20 13.30
C LYS A 167 -2.51 1.03 12.38
N HIS A 168 -1.60 0.62 11.51
CA HIS A 168 -1.81 -0.40 10.50
C HIS A 168 -0.76 -1.52 10.58
N PRO A 169 -0.73 -2.29 11.66
CA PRO A 169 0.30 -3.30 11.87
C PRO A 169 0.39 -4.36 10.77
N GLY A 170 -0.65 -4.53 9.94
CA GLY A 170 -0.64 -5.42 8.77
C GLY A 170 0.31 -4.99 7.63
N TYR A 171 0.70 -3.72 7.58
CA TYR A 171 1.61 -3.19 6.53
C TYR A 171 3.06 -3.61 6.81
N THR A 172 3.38 -4.84 6.45
CA THR A 172 4.68 -5.46 6.74
C THR A 172 5.86 -4.68 6.19
N GLU A 173 5.76 -4.14 4.98
CA GLU A 173 6.84 -3.39 4.32
C GLU A 173 7.20 -2.09 5.07
N ALA A 174 6.24 -1.47 5.76
CA ALA A 174 6.51 -0.26 6.54
C ALA A 174 7.52 -0.51 7.66
N TYR A 175 7.53 -1.70 8.28
CA TYR A 175 8.54 -2.06 9.29
C TYR A 175 9.95 -2.09 8.72
N TYR A 176 10.11 -2.58 7.49
CA TYR A 176 11.40 -2.63 6.82
C TYR A 176 11.93 -1.23 6.54
N ILE A 177 11.09 -0.36 5.97
CA ILE A 177 11.48 1.00 5.60
C ILE A 177 11.74 1.84 6.84
N LEU A 178 10.93 1.68 7.91
CA LEU A 178 11.16 2.31 9.19
C LEU A 178 12.51 1.88 9.80
N GLY A 179 12.80 0.58 9.76
CA GLY A 179 14.09 0.06 10.22
C GLY A 179 15.26 0.64 9.45
N GLN A 180 15.14 0.79 8.12
CA GLN A 180 16.17 1.43 7.30
C GLN A 180 16.33 2.92 7.64
N SER A 181 15.23 3.67 7.78
CA SER A 181 15.24 5.08 8.12
C SER A 181 15.96 5.32 9.46
N LEU A 182 15.57 4.57 10.49
CA LEU A 182 16.20 4.64 11.82
C LEU A 182 17.69 4.27 11.79
N GLY A 183 18.06 3.30 10.95
CA GLY A 183 19.44 2.93 10.73
C GLY A 183 20.28 4.07 10.12
N LYS A 184 19.71 4.79 9.16
CA LYS A 184 20.35 5.98 8.56
C LYS A 184 20.49 7.14 9.54
N GLN A 185 19.60 7.26 10.53
CA GLN A 185 19.67 8.23 11.63
C GLN A 185 20.67 7.80 12.74
N GLY A 186 21.24 6.59 12.65
CA GLY A 186 22.12 6.07 13.71
C GLY A 186 21.37 5.43 14.90
N ASN A 187 20.03 5.38 14.87
CA ASN A 187 19.24 4.72 15.91
C ASN A 187 19.22 3.20 15.69
N LEU A 188 20.39 2.56 15.93
CA LEU A 188 20.62 1.15 15.59
C LEU A 188 19.74 0.20 16.42
N GLY A 189 19.41 0.54 17.66
CA GLY A 189 18.54 -0.28 18.51
C GLY A 189 17.16 -0.48 17.91
N ASP A 190 16.51 0.62 17.59
CA ASP A 190 15.19 0.61 16.95
C ASP A 190 15.24 0.06 15.53
N ALA A 191 16.28 0.42 14.77
CA ALA A 191 16.49 -0.10 13.42
C ALA A 191 16.46 -1.64 13.40
N TYR A 192 17.28 -2.27 14.21
CA TYR A 192 17.33 -3.74 14.30
C TYR A 192 16.05 -4.33 14.89
N TYR A 193 15.39 -3.64 15.82
CA TYR A 193 14.10 -4.08 16.33
C TYR A 193 13.04 -4.17 15.21
N TYR A 194 12.85 -3.10 14.43
CA TYR A 194 11.85 -3.07 13.37
C TYR A 194 12.20 -4.02 12.22
N LEU A 195 13.46 -4.19 11.86
CA LEU A 195 13.89 -5.23 10.92
C LEU A 195 13.59 -6.64 11.47
N GLY A 196 13.77 -6.88 12.76
CA GLY A 196 13.36 -8.12 13.41
C GLY A 196 11.86 -8.40 13.30
N VAL A 197 11.03 -7.35 13.49
CA VAL A 197 9.57 -7.46 13.30
C VAL A 197 9.24 -7.79 11.84
N TYR A 198 9.85 -7.09 10.89
CA TYR A 198 9.67 -7.35 9.45
C TYR A 198 9.96 -8.81 9.09
N HIS A 199 11.16 -9.32 9.45
CA HIS A 199 11.54 -10.70 9.14
C HIS A 199 10.66 -11.73 9.85
N THR A 200 10.20 -11.44 11.08
CA THR A 200 9.22 -12.29 11.78
C THR A 200 7.92 -12.42 10.98
N ARG A 201 7.40 -11.31 10.45
CA ARG A 201 6.17 -11.27 9.65
C ARG A 201 6.31 -11.98 8.30
N LYS A 202 7.51 -11.92 7.71
CA LYS A 202 7.83 -12.65 6.46
C LYS A 202 8.08 -14.15 6.70
N GLY A 203 8.06 -14.62 7.97
CA GLY A 203 8.35 -16.01 8.32
C GLY A 203 9.83 -16.38 8.29
N ASP A 204 10.72 -15.41 8.06
CA ASP A 204 12.18 -15.60 8.13
C ASP A 204 12.67 -15.48 9.58
N TYR A 205 12.37 -16.51 10.35
CA TYR A 205 12.66 -16.54 11.79
C TYR A 205 14.15 -16.54 12.10
N LYS A 206 14.99 -17.08 11.19
CA LYS A 206 16.46 -17.08 11.38
C LYS A 206 17.00 -15.66 11.34
N THR A 207 16.69 -14.90 10.30
CA THR A 207 17.11 -13.50 10.16
C THR A 207 16.47 -12.64 11.25
N ALA A 208 15.19 -12.85 11.58
CA ALA A 208 14.53 -12.14 12.67
C ALA A 208 15.28 -12.28 14.00
N ALA A 209 15.69 -13.50 14.37
CA ALA A 209 16.45 -13.75 15.59
C ALA A 209 17.80 -13.01 15.59
N VAL A 210 18.50 -12.96 14.45
CA VAL A 210 19.75 -12.20 14.31
C VAL A 210 19.49 -10.71 14.55
N GLN A 211 18.44 -10.15 13.96
CA GLN A 211 18.13 -8.72 14.12
C GLN A 211 17.76 -8.39 15.57
N TYR A 212 16.93 -9.20 16.23
CA TYR A 212 16.62 -8.97 17.66
C TYR A 212 17.84 -9.07 18.56
N ARG A 213 18.76 -10.01 18.35
CA ARG A 213 20.02 -10.07 19.11
C ARG A 213 20.88 -8.83 18.89
N ARG A 214 20.89 -8.27 17.66
CA ARG A 214 21.56 -6.99 17.39
C ARG A 214 20.88 -5.83 18.12
N ALA A 215 19.54 -5.76 18.11
CA ALA A 215 18.79 -4.74 18.82
C ALA A 215 19.14 -4.70 20.31
N LEU A 216 19.26 -5.86 20.96
CA LEU A 216 19.63 -5.99 22.38
C LEU A 216 21.01 -5.43 22.72
N LYS A 217 21.91 -5.24 21.75
CA LYS A 217 23.21 -4.61 21.98
C LYS A 217 23.15 -3.09 22.14
N TYR A 218 22.07 -2.46 21.63
CA TYR A 218 21.92 -1.00 21.59
C TYR A 218 20.76 -0.49 22.45
N ILE A 219 19.83 -1.34 22.84
CA ILE A 219 18.67 -0.97 23.67
C ILE A 219 19.04 -1.21 25.13
N ASN A 220 19.04 -0.14 25.94
CA ASN A 220 19.34 -0.20 27.38
C ASN A 220 18.09 -0.27 28.25
N ASP A 221 16.92 0.16 27.72
CA ASP A 221 15.65 0.13 28.45
C ASP A 221 15.25 -1.30 28.79
N HIS A 222 15.01 -1.56 30.08
CA HIS A 222 14.79 -2.89 30.63
C HIS A 222 13.50 -3.52 30.09
N ASP A 223 12.41 -2.76 30.04
CA ASP A 223 11.11 -3.28 29.59
C ASP A 223 11.12 -3.63 28.11
N ARG A 224 11.78 -2.80 27.32
CA ARG A 224 11.97 -3.06 25.89
C ARG A 224 12.86 -4.27 25.65
N ARG A 225 13.92 -4.43 26.43
CA ARG A 225 14.78 -5.62 26.37
C ARG A 225 14.00 -6.89 26.65
N ASN A 226 13.23 -6.92 27.75
CA ASN A 226 12.41 -8.07 28.13
C ASN A 226 11.44 -8.45 27.00
N LYS A 227 10.75 -7.49 26.39
CA LYS A 227 9.86 -7.73 25.24
C LYS A 227 10.59 -8.32 24.04
N ILE A 228 11.80 -7.90 23.77
CA ILE A 228 12.62 -8.43 22.66
C ILE A 228 13.10 -9.85 22.97
N GLU A 229 13.53 -10.12 24.18
CA GLU A 229 13.97 -11.44 24.64
C GLU A 229 12.82 -12.46 24.61
N GLU A 230 11.64 -12.08 25.02
CA GLU A 230 10.43 -12.93 24.86
C GLU A 230 10.14 -13.27 23.39
N ARG A 231 10.22 -12.28 22.49
CA ARG A 231 10.05 -12.51 21.06
C ARG A 231 11.11 -13.48 20.53
N LEU A 232 12.37 -13.27 20.89
CA LEU A 232 13.49 -14.11 20.50
C LEU A 232 13.29 -15.55 20.97
N LYS A 233 12.90 -15.75 22.24
CA LYS A 233 12.58 -17.08 22.80
C LYS A 233 11.46 -17.79 22.04
N LYS A 234 10.41 -17.07 21.63
CA LYS A 234 9.32 -17.63 20.81
C LYS A 234 9.83 -18.07 19.43
N LEU A 235 10.70 -17.28 18.78
CA LEU A 235 11.28 -17.62 17.48
C LEU A 235 12.20 -18.84 17.58
N GLU A 236 13.03 -18.93 18.60
CA GLU A 236 13.95 -20.06 18.82
C GLU A 236 13.19 -21.38 19.03
N LYS A 237 12.08 -21.32 19.80
CA LYS A 237 11.18 -22.47 19.95
C LYS A 237 10.54 -22.89 18.61
N ALA A 238 10.13 -21.92 17.78
CA ALA A 238 9.56 -22.20 16.47
C ALA A 238 10.59 -22.82 15.51
N LEU A 239 11.83 -22.36 15.57
CA LEU A 239 12.95 -22.90 14.78
C LEU A 239 13.34 -24.33 15.20
N ALA A 240 13.28 -24.63 16.52
CA ALA A 240 13.57 -25.96 17.05
C ALA A 240 12.54 -27.01 16.63
N LYS A 241 11.24 -26.61 16.51
CA LYS A 241 10.16 -27.52 16.04
C LYS A 241 10.19 -27.83 14.55
N LYS A 242 10.93 -27.07 13.75
CA LYS A 242 11.07 -27.27 12.28
C LYS A 242 12.32 -28.07 11.89
N ARG A 243 13.11 -28.48 12.87
CA ARG A 243 14.22 -29.42 12.72
C ARG A 243 13.77 -30.84 13.04
#